data_3754b5149c8a1bdae8b14fc86c97943a
#
_entry.id   3754b5149c8a1bdae8b14fc86c97943a
#
_cell.length_a   1.000
_cell.length_b   1.000
_cell.length_c   1.000
_cell.angle_alpha   90.00
_cell.angle_beta   90.00
_cell.angle_gamma   90.00
#
_symmetry.space_group_name_H-M   'P 1'
#
loop_
_entity.id
_entity.type
_entity.pdbx_description
1 polymer ?
#
loop_
_entity_poly.entity_id
_entity_poly.type
_entity_poly.pdbx_seq_one_letter_code
_entity_poly.pdbx_strand_id
1 'polypeptide(L)'
;MKFNKNAVGREIPEYLEGIGELVPFKGVDAIKPTKKKAGAKLRMRIQDEPKIVASIEEAIKKSGLKDGMTISFHHHMRNGDTVVNRVLDIIAKMGIKDITLAPSSLSPCHGPVIEHIKSGVVTGIQSSGLREPLGDEISKGILKKPVIIRSHGGRARAIEDGELHIDVAFIAAPSCDEMGNMNGRTGKSACGSMGYAIVDAQYADYVIAITDNLVPFPNLPASIDQTLVDSVVVVDDIGDPKKIVSGAIRFSDNPRDLLIAQNAVKVIVNSGYFKDGFVYQTGAAGASLAVTSLLREEMIKQNIKASLGLGGITSQLVGLLEEGLMSALYDTQCFDLDAVRSIKENERHYEISASFYANPNTAGPAVNNLTFVMLGALEIDKDFNVNVMTKSDGTINQAVGGHQDTAAGAKISVILAPLMRARIPIIVDKVTTVCTPGEAVDVICTDYGIVVNPRRKDLIENFTKAGLELKTIEEMKEMAEQLTGKPDPVEFTDEIVGVVEYRDGSIIDVIKKVKD
;
A
#
# COMPACT_ATOMS: atom_id res chain seq x y z
N MET A 1 11.42 -27.68 -12.45
CA MET A 1 11.57 -26.63 -11.41
C MET A 1 11.41 -27.33 -10.06
N LYS A 2 12.25 -27.04 -9.07
CA LYS A 2 12.14 -27.62 -7.72
C LYS A 2 11.38 -26.63 -6.83
N PHE A 3 10.48 -27.13 -6.00
CA PHE A 3 9.61 -26.33 -5.15
C PHE A 3 9.83 -26.64 -3.68
N ASN A 4 9.68 -25.64 -2.83
CA ASN A 4 9.69 -25.74 -1.38
C ASN A 4 8.35 -25.23 -0.82
N LYS A 5 7.77 -25.98 0.11
CA LYS A 5 6.54 -25.56 0.77
C LYS A 5 6.85 -24.51 1.84
N ASN A 6 6.14 -23.38 1.83
CA ASN A 6 6.28 -22.34 2.81
C ASN A 6 5.34 -22.51 4.03
N ALA A 7 5.41 -21.60 5.02
CA ALA A 7 4.64 -21.70 6.26
C ALA A 7 3.12 -21.59 6.08
N VAL A 8 2.64 -20.96 5.00
CA VAL A 8 1.20 -20.90 4.67
C VAL A 8 0.77 -21.99 3.70
N GLY A 9 1.62 -22.99 3.47
CA GLY A 9 1.31 -24.18 2.68
C GLY A 9 1.37 -24.00 1.16
N ARG A 10 1.96 -22.89 0.67
CA ARG A 10 2.18 -22.64 -0.76
C ARG A 10 3.49 -23.25 -1.24
N GLU A 11 3.49 -23.71 -2.49
CA GLU A 11 4.68 -24.23 -3.15
C GLU A 11 5.42 -23.11 -3.87
N ILE A 12 6.62 -22.78 -3.39
CA ILE A 12 7.48 -21.72 -3.92
C ILE A 12 8.63 -22.34 -4.68
N PRO A 13 8.87 -21.97 -5.96
CA PRO A 13 10.03 -22.47 -6.69
C PRO A 13 11.33 -21.97 -6.06
N GLU A 14 12.39 -22.78 -6.08
CA GLU A 14 13.70 -22.37 -5.56
C GLU A 14 14.32 -21.23 -6.39
N TYR A 15 13.99 -21.18 -7.68
CA TYR A 15 14.49 -20.17 -8.62
C TYR A 15 13.40 -19.82 -9.62
N LEU A 16 13.29 -18.53 -9.96
CA LEU A 16 12.39 -18.04 -11.00
C LEU A 16 13.17 -17.14 -11.97
N GLU A 17 13.11 -17.44 -13.26
CA GLU A 17 13.75 -16.63 -14.29
C GLU A 17 13.22 -15.18 -14.25
N GLY A 18 14.13 -14.21 -14.33
CA GLY A 18 13.80 -12.78 -14.23
C GLY A 18 13.76 -12.23 -12.80
N ILE A 19 13.80 -13.10 -11.76
CA ILE A 19 13.87 -12.70 -10.34
C ILE A 19 15.13 -13.28 -9.67
N GLY A 20 15.40 -14.58 -9.84
CA GLY A 20 16.51 -15.27 -9.20
C GLY A 20 16.08 -16.29 -8.15
N GLU A 21 16.90 -16.49 -7.11
CA GLU A 21 16.61 -17.39 -5.99
C GLU A 21 15.49 -16.83 -5.12
N LEU A 22 14.53 -17.70 -4.75
CA LEU A 22 13.38 -17.34 -3.94
C LEU A 22 13.49 -17.96 -2.55
N VAL A 23 13.30 -17.16 -1.52
CA VAL A 23 13.30 -17.61 -0.12
C VAL A 23 11.87 -17.78 0.34
N PRO A 24 11.41 -19.01 0.65
CA PRO A 24 10.04 -19.23 1.10
C PRO A 24 9.75 -18.57 2.47
N PHE A 25 8.55 -18.02 2.64
CA PHE A 25 8.06 -17.47 3.90
C PHE A 25 8.04 -18.54 5.01
N LYS A 26 8.57 -18.22 6.19
CA LYS A 26 8.78 -19.14 7.32
C LYS A 26 7.87 -18.87 8.52
N GLY A 27 6.93 -17.93 8.43
CA GLY A 27 6.04 -17.52 9.50
C GLY A 27 6.33 -16.09 9.99
N VAL A 28 5.34 -15.47 10.63
CA VAL A 28 5.42 -14.07 11.09
C VAL A 28 6.54 -13.86 12.11
N ASP A 29 6.74 -14.83 13.01
CA ASP A 29 7.75 -14.76 14.08
C ASP A 29 9.17 -15.11 13.59
N ALA A 30 9.31 -15.58 12.34
CA ALA A 30 10.60 -15.96 11.77
C ALA A 30 11.39 -14.78 11.19
N ILE A 31 10.80 -13.59 11.16
CA ILE A 31 11.41 -12.37 10.61
C ILE A 31 12.70 -12.03 11.37
N LYS A 32 13.77 -11.85 10.61
CA LYS A 32 15.05 -11.37 11.13
C LYS A 32 15.54 -10.20 10.32
N PRO A 33 16.11 -9.16 10.97
CA PRO A 33 16.73 -8.05 10.24
C PRO A 33 17.79 -8.57 9.27
N THR A 34 17.81 -8.07 8.05
CA THR A 34 18.79 -8.48 7.01
C THR A 34 20.22 -8.11 7.38
N LYS A 35 20.40 -7.16 8.32
CA LYS A 35 21.68 -6.56 8.71
C LYS A 35 22.44 -5.91 7.55
N LYS A 36 21.76 -5.69 6.44
CA LYS A 36 22.27 -4.97 5.27
C LYS A 36 21.67 -3.56 5.26
N LYS A 37 22.47 -2.60 4.82
CA LYS A 37 22.01 -1.25 4.50
C LYS A 37 22.77 -0.78 3.27
N ALA A 38 22.03 -0.37 2.24
CA ALA A 38 22.60 0.26 1.07
C ALA A 38 23.21 1.61 1.44
N GLY A 39 24.32 1.97 0.81
CA GLY A 39 24.81 3.34 0.85
C GLY A 39 24.04 4.19 -0.16
N ALA A 40 23.55 5.34 0.27
CA ALA A 40 23.06 6.33 -0.67
C ALA A 40 24.22 6.81 -1.57
N LYS A 41 23.93 7.15 -2.83
CA LYS A 41 24.93 7.68 -3.73
C LYS A 41 25.47 9.02 -3.22
N LEU A 42 26.77 9.17 -3.18
CA LEU A 42 27.38 10.47 -2.87
C LEU A 42 27.13 11.42 -4.04
N ARG A 43 26.56 12.58 -3.72
CA ARG A 43 26.27 13.64 -4.67
C ARG A 43 27.14 14.84 -4.36
N MET A 44 27.72 15.41 -5.40
CA MET A 44 28.44 16.65 -5.30
C MET A 44 28.00 17.54 -6.44
N ARG A 45 27.77 18.80 -6.11
CA ARG A 45 27.38 19.81 -7.08
C ARG A 45 28.41 20.92 -7.12
N ILE A 46 28.65 21.44 -8.32
CA ILE A 46 29.48 22.63 -8.50
C ILE A 46 28.63 23.86 -8.13
N GLN A 47 29.22 24.79 -7.41
CA GLN A 47 28.59 26.06 -7.09
C GLN A 47 28.12 26.76 -8.39
N ASP A 48 26.95 27.38 -8.32
CA ASP A 48 26.29 28.11 -9.43
C ASP A 48 25.79 27.24 -10.61
N GLU A 49 25.87 25.91 -10.54
CA GLU A 49 25.22 25.05 -11.53
C GLU A 49 23.71 24.99 -11.27
N PRO A 50 22.82 25.43 -12.21
CA PRO A 50 21.37 25.41 -12.00
C PRO A 50 20.82 23.98 -11.98
N LYS A 51 19.90 23.69 -11.03
CA LYS A 51 19.14 22.42 -11.02
C LYS A 51 17.96 22.43 -11.98
N ILE A 52 17.45 23.60 -12.31
CA ILE A 52 16.36 23.74 -13.28
C ILE A 52 16.90 23.35 -14.65
N VAL A 53 16.20 22.44 -15.30
CA VAL A 53 16.44 22.00 -16.68
C VAL A 53 15.23 22.25 -17.56
N ALA A 54 15.43 22.43 -18.86
CA ALA A 54 14.40 22.91 -19.76
C ALA A 54 13.27 21.88 -20.01
N SER A 55 13.54 20.58 -19.82
CA SER A 55 12.56 19.54 -20.10
C SER A 55 12.85 18.22 -19.36
N ILE A 56 11.82 17.36 -19.30
CA ILE A 56 11.96 16.00 -18.78
C ILE A 56 13.00 15.22 -19.60
N GLU A 57 13.03 15.40 -20.92
CA GLU A 57 14.03 14.76 -21.79
C GLU A 57 15.46 15.17 -21.43
N GLU A 58 15.70 16.44 -21.16
CA GLU A 58 17.02 16.92 -20.72
C GLU A 58 17.39 16.34 -19.35
N ALA A 59 16.45 16.29 -18.40
CA ALA A 59 16.68 15.68 -17.10
C ALA A 59 17.03 14.19 -17.22
N ILE A 60 16.34 13.45 -18.10
CA ILE A 60 16.65 12.05 -18.41
C ILE A 60 18.06 11.91 -19.00
N LYS A 61 18.46 12.77 -19.93
CA LYS A 61 19.82 12.78 -20.48
C LYS A 61 20.89 13.02 -19.41
N LYS A 62 20.65 14.00 -18.52
CA LYS A 62 21.55 14.31 -17.40
C LYS A 62 21.65 13.16 -16.38
N SER A 63 20.57 12.42 -16.14
CA SER A 63 20.56 11.28 -15.22
C SER A 63 21.39 10.09 -15.74
N GLY A 64 21.67 10.05 -17.04
CA GLY A 64 22.36 8.92 -17.68
C GLY A 64 21.48 7.67 -17.80
N LEU A 65 20.15 7.82 -17.74
CA LEU A 65 19.20 6.72 -17.91
C LEU A 65 19.45 5.96 -19.22
N LYS A 66 19.53 4.65 -19.13
CA LYS A 66 19.79 3.75 -20.27
C LYS A 66 19.06 2.42 -20.10
N ASP A 67 19.12 1.58 -21.11
CA ASP A 67 18.54 0.24 -21.12
C ASP A 67 18.96 -0.58 -19.90
N GLY A 68 18.01 -1.33 -19.34
CA GLY A 68 18.22 -2.22 -18.19
C GLY A 68 18.07 -1.55 -16.82
N MET A 69 17.97 -0.22 -16.77
CA MET A 69 17.86 0.52 -15.50
C MET A 69 16.47 0.46 -14.87
N THR A 70 16.42 0.75 -13.57
CA THR A 70 15.19 0.81 -12.76
C THR A 70 14.82 2.26 -12.48
N ILE A 71 13.56 2.60 -12.74
CA ILE A 71 13.01 3.92 -12.45
C ILE A 71 11.85 3.83 -11.47
N SER A 72 11.67 4.86 -10.64
CA SER A 72 10.60 4.87 -9.65
C SER A 72 9.65 6.05 -9.80
N PHE A 73 8.40 5.80 -9.35
CA PHE A 73 7.31 6.76 -9.28
C PHE A 73 6.50 6.56 -7.99
N HIS A 74 5.66 7.53 -7.65
CA HIS A 74 4.93 7.55 -6.38
C HIS A 74 3.45 7.85 -6.60
N HIS A 75 2.58 7.14 -5.89
CA HIS A 75 1.13 7.20 -6.11
C HIS A 75 0.40 8.23 -5.23
N HIS A 76 1.06 9.29 -4.76
CA HIS A 76 0.41 10.32 -3.95
C HIS A 76 -0.70 11.08 -4.70
N MET A 77 -0.62 11.20 -6.04
CA MET A 77 -1.69 11.73 -6.88
C MET A 77 -2.77 10.69 -7.24
N ARG A 78 -2.53 9.41 -6.94
CA ARG A 78 -3.45 8.28 -7.19
C ARG A 78 -3.94 8.24 -8.65
N ASN A 79 -5.28 8.27 -8.87
CA ASN A 79 -5.86 8.24 -10.22
C ASN A 79 -5.78 9.59 -10.95
N GLY A 80 -5.22 10.61 -10.30
CA GLY A 80 -4.98 11.93 -10.89
C GLY A 80 -3.60 12.10 -11.54
N ASP A 81 -2.69 11.14 -11.37
CA ASP A 81 -1.31 11.24 -11.88
C ASP A 81 -1.24 11.37 -13.40
N THR A 82 -0.41 12.28 -13.90
CA THR A 82 -0.09 12.44 -15.33
C THR A 82 1.40 12.23 -15.63
N VAL A 83 2.23 12.10 -14.60
CA VAL A 83 3.69 12.09 -14.73
C VAL A 83 4.20 10.75 -15.26
N VAL A 84 3.70 9.62 -14.76
CA VAL A 84 4.14 8.27 -15.16
C VAL A 84 4.06 8.10 -16.68
N ASN A 85 2.88 8.33 -17.26
CA ASN A 85 2.67 8.13 -18.70
C ASN A 85 3.53 9.09 -19.53
N ARG A 86 3.60 10.37 -19.12
CA ARG A 86 4.41 11.40 -19.81
C ARG A 86 5.89 11.05 -19.83
N VAL A 87 6.44 10.58 -18.71
CA VAL A 87 7.85 10.18 -18.63
C VAL A 87 8.11 8.95 -19.51
N LEU A 88 7.25 7.95 -19.47
CA LEU A 88 7.40 6.74 -20.29
C LEU A 88 7.29 7.03 -21.79
N ASP A 89 6.41 7.94 -22.21
CA ASP A 89 6.31 8.39 -23.60
C ASP A 89 7.62 9.04 -24.09
N ILE A 90 8.26 9.83 -23.20
CA ILE A 90 9.54 10.47 -23.52
C ILE A 90 10.66 9.42 -23.59
N ILE A 91 10.73 8.50 -22.63
CA ILE A 91 11.69 7.39 -22.62
C ILE A 91 11.57 6.56 -23.91
N ALA A 92 10.35 6.23 -24.31
CA ALA A 92 10.07 5.52 -25.56
C ALA A 92 10.55 6.28 -26.80
N LYS A 93 10.29 7.60 -26.89
CA LYS A 93 10.75 8.47 -27.98
C LYS A 93 12.28 8.58 -28.02
N MET A 94 12.96 8.51 -26.88
CA MET A 94 14.42 8.50 -26.79
C MET A 94 15.03 7.15 -27.22
N GLY A 95 14.20 6.12 -27.45
CA GLY A 95 14.64 4.79 -27.87
C GLY A 95 15.16 3.92 -26.74
N ILE A 96 14.99 4.33 -25.47
CA ILE A 96 15.42 3.56 -24.28
C ILE A 96 14.43 2.42 -24.06
N LYS A 97 14.94 1.24 -23.72
CA LYS A 97 14.19 -0.02 -23.54
C LYS A 97 14.64 -0.79 -22.32
N ASP A 98 13.97 -1.92 -22.06
CA ASP A 98 14.28 -2.85 -20.94
C ASP A 98 14.23 -2.19 -19.56
N ILE A 99 13.36 -1.21 -19.36
CA ILE A 99 13.22 -0.51 -18.09
C ILE A 99 12.41 -1.37 -17.10
N THR A 100 12.88 -1.42 -15.86
CA THR A 100 12.09 -1.91 -14.73
C THR A 100 11.41 -0.75 -14.03
N LEU A 101 10.08 -0.81 -13.91
CA LEU A 101 9.30 0.16 -13.13
C LEU A 101 9.25 -0.27 -11.67
N ALA A 102 9.61 0.61 -10.75
CA ALA A 102 9.52 0.41 -9.31
C ALA A 102 8.57 1.43 -8.63
N PRO A 103 7.31 1.58 -9.07
CA PRO A 103 6.38 2.54 -8.48
C PRO A 103 5.90 2.06 -7.12
N SER A 104 5.54 2.98 -6.24
CA SER A 104 4.90 2.63 -4.97
C SER A 104 3.52 1.98 -5.16
N SER A 105 2.76 2.33 -6.21
CA SER A 105 1.56 1.64 -6.71
C SER A 105 1.15 2.23 -8.06
N LEU A 106 0.39 1.49 -8.88
CA LEU A 106 -0.17 1.96 -10.15
C LEU A 106 -1.70 1.97 -10.08
N SER A 107 -2.29 3.08 -10.56
CA SER A 107 -3.72 3.36 -10.61
C SER A 107 -4.29 3.10 -12.01
N PRO A 108 -5.62 3.09 -12.20
CA PRO A 108 -6.23 2.89 -13.53
C PRO A 108 -5.76 3.89 -14.61
N CYS A 109 -5.41 5.14 -14.23
CA CYS A 109 -4.88 6.14 -15.17
C CYS A 109 -3.56 5.72 -15.84
N HIS A 110 -2.86 4.72 -15.28
CA HIS A 110 -1.61 4.19 -15.84
C HIS A 110 -1.83 3.02 -16.83
N GLY A 111 -3.06 2.81 -17.32
CA GLY A 111 -3.35 1.84 -18.40
C GLY A 111 -2.43 1.93 -19.62
N PRO A 112 -2.01 3.13 -20.09
CA PRO A 112 -1.04 3.27 -21.18
C PRO A 112 0.31 2.56 -21.00
N VAL A 113 0.71 2.20 -19.79
CA VAL A 113 1.90 1.37 -19.52
C VAL A 113 1.87 0.04 -20.29
N ILE A 114 0.69 -0.48 -20.60
CA ILE A 114 0.49 -1.70 -21.40
C ILE A 114 1.20 -1.58 -22.76
N GLU A 115 1.10 -0.45 -23.43
CA GLU A 115 1.73 -0.24 -24.76
C GLU A 115 3.26 -0.15 -24.61
N HIS A 116 3.76 0.40 -23.52
CA HIS A 116 5.20 0.41 -23.21
C HIS A 116 5.74 -0.99 -22.87
N ILE A 117 4.92 -1.88 -22.29
CA ILE A 117 5.27 -3.30 -22.12
C ILE A 117 5.33 -4.00 -23.48
N LYS A 118 4.30 -3.85 -24.31
CA LYS A 118 4.24 -4.48 -25.64
C LYS A 118 5.38 -4.04 -26.55
N SER A 119 5.81 -2.79 -26.45
CA SER A 119 6.93 -2.24 -27.24
C SER A 119 8.32 -2.59 -26.66
N GLY A 120 8.39 -3.21 -25.49
CA GLY A 120 9.65 -3.58 -24.81
C GLY A 120 10.37 -2.42 -24.14
N VAL A 121 9.72 -1.27 -23.97
CA VAL A 121 10.22 -0.16 -23.16
C VAL A 121 10.22 -0.57 -21.68
N VAL A 122 9.12 -1.16 -21.22
CA VAL A 122 8.97 -1.71 -19.87
C VAL A 122 9.03 -3.23 -19.94
N THR A 123 9.92 -3.87 -19.17
CA THR A 123 10.10 -5.33 -19.15
C THR A 123 9.91 -5.94 -17.77
N GLY A 124 9.93 -5.14 -16.71
CA GLY A 124 9.73 -5.57 -15.33
C GLY A 124 8.95 -4.54 -14.53
N ILE A 125 8.19 -5.00 -13.53
CA ILE A 125 7.46 -4.13 -12.59
C ILE A 125 7.64 -4.67 -11.16
N GLN A 126 7.93 -3.78 -10.21
CA GLN A 126 8.00 -4.05 -8.78
C GLN A 126 7.15 -3.00 -8.04
N SER A 127 6.03 -3.42 -7.45
CA SER A 127 5.02 -2.47 -6.95
C SER A 127 4.28 -3.04 -5.74
N SER A 128 3.55 -2.20 -5.00
CA SER A 128 2.64 -2.68 -3.96
C SER A 128 1.27 -3.11 -4.53
N GLY A 129 0.97 -2.73 -5.76
CA GLY A 129 -0.30 -3.07 -6.39
C GLY A 129 -0.45 -2.54 -7.80
N LEU A 130 -1.34 -3.22 -8.51
CA LEU A 130 -1.69 -2.98 -9.90
C LEU A 130 -3.22 -3.02 -10.02
N ARG A 131 -3.77 -2.16 -10.85
CA ARG A 131 -5.23 -2.12 -11.09
C ARG A 131 -5.54 -2.29 -12.56
N GLU A 132 -6.81 -2.60 -12.84
CA GLU A 132 -7.31 -2.65 -14.22
C GLU A 132 -7.01 -1.34 -14.96
N PRO A 133 -6.70 -1.42 -16.27
CA PRO A 133 -6.57 -2.65 -17.08
C PRO A 133 -5.19 -3.33 -17.00
N LEU A 134 -4.20 -2.68 -16.37
CA LEU A 134 -2.80 -3.17 -16.36
C LEU A 134 -2.65 -4.51 -15.62
N GLY A 135 -3.33 -4.66 -14.48
CA GLY A 135 -3.28 -5.89 -13.70
C GLY A 135 -3.84 -7.08 -14.45
N ASP A 136 -4.93 -6.90 -15.21
CA ASP A 136 -5.53 -7.96 -16.04
C ASP A 136 -4.56 -8.44 -17.13
N GLU A 137 -3.90 -7.52 -17.84
CA GLU A 137 -2.97 -7.86 -18.89
C GLU A 137 -1.70 -8.56 -18.34
N ILE A 138 -1.20 -8.12 -17.19
CA ILE A 138 -0.07 -8.80 -16.52
C ILE A 138 -0.46 -10.22 -16.10
N SER A 139 -1.68 -10.43 -15.62
CA SER A 139 -2.21 -11.76 -15.25
C SER A 139 -2.31 -12.70 -16.45
N LYS A 140 -2.37 -12.17 -17.67
CA LYS A 140 -2.31 -12.90 -18.95
C LYS A 140 -0.87 -13.11 -19.46
N GLY A 141 0.15 -12.65 -18.73
CA GLY A 141 1.54 -12.91 -19.04
C GLY A 141 2.18 -11.98 -20.08
N ILE A 142 1.72 -10.73 -20.22
CA ILE A 142 2.33 -9.79 -21.17
C ILE A 142 3.71 -9.28 -20.72
N LEU A 143 4.01 -9.35 -19.43
CA LEU A 143 5.27 -8.82 -18.88
C LEU A 143 6.40 -9.84 -19.05
N LYS A 144 7.56 -9.39 -19.52
CA LYS A 144 8.70 -10.28 -19.79
C LYS A 144 9.30 -10.88 -18.50
N LYS A 145 9.42 -10.09 -17.43
CA LYS A 145 9.90 -10.53 -16.12
C LYS A 145 8.67 -10.67 -15.21
N PRO A 146 8.57 -11.70 -14.36
CA PRO A 146 7.47 -11.81 -13.41
C PRO A 146 7.38 -10.55 -12.52
N VAL A 147 6.15 -10.09 -12.24
CA VAL A 147 5.95 -8.93 -11.36
C VAL A 147 6.32 -9.28 -9.92
N ILE A 148 6.95 -8.35 -9.21
CA ILE A 148 7.21 -8.49 -7.78
C ILE A 148 6.26 -7.57 -7.01
N ILE A 149 5.41 -8.16 -6.19
CA ILE A 149 4.48 -7.42 -5.33
C ILE A 149 5.04 -7.35 -3.92
N ARG A 150 5.25 -6.12 -3.42
CA ARG A 150 5.76 -5.83 -2.07
C ARG A 150 4.77 -5.01 -1.29
N SER A 151 4.72 -5.19 0.03
CA SER A 151 4.02 -4.24 0.90
C SER A 151 4.73 -2.87 0.91
N HIS A 152 4.08 -1.85 1.47
CA HIS A 152 4.69 -0.53 1.59
C HIS A 152 5.97 -0.56 2.44
N GLY A 153 5.94 -1.26 3.57
CA GLY A 153 7.12 -1.46 4.42
C GLY A 153 8.17 -2.36 3.77
N GLY A 154 7.74 -3.42 3.09
CA GLY A 154 8.62 -4.34 2.34
C GLY A 154 9.33 -3.65 1.18
N ARG A 155 8.67 -2.71 0.48
CA ARG A 155 9.33 -1.91 -0.57
C ARG A 155 10.38 -0.96 0.02
N ALA A 156 10.05 -0.26 1.10
CA ALA A 156 11.01 0.61 1.78
C ALA A 156 12.22 -0.20 2.29
N ARG A 157 11.97 -1.39 2.87
CA ARG A 157 13.03 -2.33 3.26
C ARG A 157 13.93 -2.69 2.09
N ALA A 158 13.33 -3.10 0.95
CA ALA A 158 14.07 -3.56 -0.20
C ALA A 158 14.98 -2.47 -0.80
N ILE A 159 14.54 -1.20 -0.75
CA ILE A 159 15.36 -0.06 -1.16
C ILE A 159 16.51 0.16 -0.17
N GLU A 160 16.21 0.19 1.13
CA GLU A 160 17.21 0.50 2.15
C GLU A 160 18.25 -0.60 2.37
N ASP A 161 17.94 -1.86 2.09
CA ASP A 161 18.93 -2.95 2.18
C ASP A 161 19.63 -3.25 0.84
N GLY A 162 19.24 -2.56 -0.22
CA GLY A 162 19.86 -2.63 -1.54
C GLY A 162 19.36 -3.79 -2.42
N GLU A 163 18.28 -4.48 -2.03
CA GLU A 163 17.64 -5.49 -2.87
C GLU A 163 16.93 -4.86 -4.07
N LEU A 164 16.30 -3.71 -3.87
CA LEU A 164 15.72 -2.88 -4.91
C LEU A 164 16.57 -1.62 -5.11
N HIS A 165 17.43 -1.63 -6.12
CA HIS A 165 18.18 -0.45 -6.55
C HIS A 165 17.34 0.42 -7.48
N ILE A 166 17.35 1.74 -7.25
CA ILE A 166 16.67 2.72 -8.09
C ILE A 166 17.71 3.62 -8.76
N ASP A 167 17.81 3.54 -10.07
CA ASP A 167 18.75 4.37 -10.84
C ASP A 167 18.23 5.81 -10.94
N VAL A 168 16.93 6.00 -11.27
CA VAL A 168 16.34 7.33 -11.38
C VAL A 168 14.96 7.37 -10.69
N ALA A 169 14.79 8.28 -9.74
CA ALA A 169 13.50 8.57 -9.13
C ALA A 169 12.86 9.81 -9.77
N PHE A 170 11.67 9.63 -10.35
CA PHE A 170 10.84 10.72 -10.85
C PHE A 170 9.78 11.07 -9.79
N ILE A 171 9.82 12.30 -9.28
CA ILE A 171 8.96 12.73 -8.18
C ILE A 171 8.08 13.89 -8.65
N ALA A 172 6.77 13.62 -8.74
CA ALA A 172 5.77 14.66 -8.96
C ALA A 172 5.68 15.53 -7.71
N ALA A 173 6.05 16.82 -7.82
CA ALA A 173 6.14 17.76 -6.71
C ALA A 173 5.11 18.88 -6.87
N PRO A 174 4.01 18.89 -6.09
CA PRO A 174 3.00 19.96 -6.13
C PRO A 174 3.56 21.36 -5.85
N SER A 175 4.69 21.45 -5.17
CA SER A 175 5.42 22.69 -4.93
C SER A 175 6.91 22.39 -4.83
N CYS A 176 7.75 23.12 -5.57
CA CYS A 176 9.20 22.97 -5.57
C CYS A 176 9.86 24.33 -5.78
N ASP A 177 11.02 24.61 -5.13
CA ASP A 177 11.85 25.75 -5.45
C ASP A 177 12.99 25.39 -6.42
N GLU A 178 13.74 26.41 -6.86
CA GLU A 178 14.85 26.22 -7.81
C GLU A 178 16.00 25.37 -7.27
N MET A 179 16.09 25.21 -5.95
CA MET A 179 17.08 24.36 -5.30
C MET A 179 16.60 22.92 -5.12
N GLY A 180 15.31 22.65 -5.32
CA GLY A 180 14.74 21.32 -5.22
C GLY A 180 14.08 21.01 -3.88
N ASN A 181 13.90 21.99 -2.97
CA ASN A 181 13.06 21.76 -1.79
C ASN A 181 11.61 21.59 -2.24
N MET A 182 11.01 20.44 -1.99
CA MET A 182 9.66 20.16 -2.44
C MET A 182 8.74 19.68 -1.33
N ASN A 183 7.44 19.96 -1.47
CA ASN A 183 6.39 19.41 -0.62
C ASN A 183 5.07 19.22 -1.39
N GLY A 184 4.18 18.43 -0.80
CA GLY A 184 2.83 18.20 -1.33
C GLY A 184 1.75 19.12 -0.78
N ARG A 185 2.08 20.07 0.09
CA ARG A 185 1.12 20.85 0.90
C ARG A 185 0.51 22.05 0.19
N THR A 186 1.19 22.55 -0.84
CA THR A 186 0.82 23.79 -1.53
C THR A 186 0.84 23.58 -3.06
N GLY A 187 0.23 24.53 -3.79
CA GLY A 187 0.10 24.48 -5.24
C GLY A 187 -1.26 23.97 -5.70
N LYS A 188 -1.52 24.11 -7.00
CA LYS A 188 -2.78 23.69 -7.63
C LYS A 188 -2.99 22.16 -7.61
N SER A 189 -1.88 21.42 -7.54
CA SER A 189 -1.85 19.95 -7.50
C SER A 189 -1.56 19.40 -6.09
N ALA A 190 -1.80 20.20 -5.03
CA ALA A 190 -1.51 19.77 -3.67
C ALA A 190 -2.10 18.40 -3.35
N CYS A 191 -1.25 17.48 -2.88
CA CYS A 191 -1.59 16.09 -2.59
C CYS A 191 -1.42 15.71 -1.11
N GLY A 192 -0.87 16.64 -0.30
CA GLY A 192 -0.55 16.40 1.11
C GLY A 192 0.78 15.70 1.31
N SER A 193 0.75 14.54 1.96
CA SER A 193 1.96 13.77 2.26
C SER A 193 2.60 13.16 1.00
N MET A 194 3.92 13.24 0.92
CA MET A 194 4.78 12.60 -0.09
C MET A 194 5.56 11.42 0.50
N GLY A 195 5.07 10.81 1.58
CA GLY A 195 5.77 9.85 2.41
C GLY A 195 6.40 8.66 1.68
N TYR A 196 5.80 8.20 0.58
CA TYR A 196 6.37 7.12 -0.25
C TYR A 196 7.56 7.57 -1.10
N ALA A 197 7.69 8.84 -1.42
CA ALA A 197 8.77 9.37 -2.24
C ALA A 197 10.06 9.60 -1.44
N ILE A 198 9.97 9.75 -0.13
CA ILE A 198 11.12 10.11 0.72
C ILE A 198 12.24 9.07 0.65
N VAL A 199 11.92 7.78 0.75
CA VAL A 199 12.92 6.70 0.71
C VAL A 199 13.60 6.65 -0.66
N ASP A 200 12.83 6.81 -1.74
CA ASP A 200 13.36 6.82 -3.10
C ASP A 200 14.32 7.99 -3.30
N ALA A 201 13.95 9.19 -2.83
CA ALA A 201 14.82 10.37 -2.90
C ALA A 201 16.15 10.17 -2.12
N GLN A 202 16.11 9.44 -1.00
CA GLN A 202 17.29 9.17 -0.19
C GLN A 202 18.26 8.17 -0.84
N TYR A 203 17.75 7.18 -1.59
CA TYR A 203 18.55 6.04 -2.05
C TYR A 203 18.69 5.93 -3.57
N ALA A 204 17.91 6.62 -4.39
CA ALA A 204 18.06 6.62 -5.83
C ALA A 204 19.40 7.26 -6.25
N ASP A 205 19.96 6.80 -7.35
CA ASP A 205 21.19 7.37 -7.90
C ASP A 205 21.01 8.79 -8.44
N TYR A 206 19.83 9.09 -8.98
CA TYR A 206 19.47 10.40 -9.50
C TYR A 206 18.00 10.74 -9.20
N VAL A 207 17.73 11.94 -8.76
CA VAL A 207 16.37 12.40 -8.40
C VAL A 207 15.95 13.58 -9.27
N ILE A 208 14.84 13.41 -9.98
CA ILE A 208 14.21 14.42 -10.81
C ILE A 208 12.91 14.87 -10.17
N ALA A 209 12.87 16.12 -9.69
CA ALA A 209 11.62 16.76 -9.29
C ALA A 209 10.89 17.30 -10.53
N ILE A 210 9.62 16.92 -10.70
CA ILE A 210 8.75 17.42 -11.76
C ILE A 210 7.63 18.22 -11.09
N THR A 211 7.58 19.54 -11.32
CA THR A 211 6.65 20.44 -10.64
C THR A 211 5.84 21.27 -11.63
N ASP A 212 4.60 21.53 -11.28
CA ASP A 212 3.73 22.50 -11.96
C ASP A 212 3.56 23.80 -11.16
N ASN A 213 4.39 23.98 -10.11
CA ASN A 213 4.36 25.15 -9.23
C ASN A 213 5.77 25.44 -8.67
N LEU A 214 6.57 26.13 -9.49
CA LEU A 214 7.86 26.65 -9.05
C LEU A 214 7.64 27.85 -8.13
N VAL A 215 8.18 27.79 -6.92
CA VAL A 215 8.04 28.85 -5.90
C VAL A 215 9.39 29.44 -5.52
N PRO A 216 9.43 30.65 -4.93
CA PRO A 216 10.67 31.24 -4.45
C PRO A 216 11.34 30.37 -3.36
N PHE A 217 12.67 30.32 -3.38
CA PHE A 217 13.48 29.74 -2.31
C PHE A 217 13.39 30.54 -1.00
N PRO A 218 13.32 29.88 0.18
CA PRO A 218 13.21 28.45 0.42
C PRO A 218 11.76 27.97 0.50
N ASN A 219 11.45 26.81 -0.10
CA ASN A 219 10.15 26.15 0.01
C ASN A 219 10.08 25.27 1.26
N LEU A 220 9.56 25.79 2.35
CA LEU A 220 9.52 25.12 3.65
C LEU A 220 8.08 24.98 4.19
N PRO A 221 7.80 23.94 4.99
CA PRO A 221 8.66 22.80 5.29
C PRO A 221 8.81 21.88 4.06
N ALA A 222 10.02 21.39 3.81
CA ALA A 222 10.27 20.46 2.72
C ALA A 222 9.99 19.02 3.15
N SER A 223 9.23 18.28 2.34
CA SER A 223 9.08 16.82 2.46
C SER A 223 10.34 16.10 1.99
N ILE A 224 10.94 16.62 0.93
CA ILE A 224 12.23 16.22 0.39
C ILE A 224 13.05 17.48 0.20
N ASP A 225 14.22 17.52 0.82
CA ASP A 225 15.07 18.70 0.80
C ASP A 225 16.03 18.73 -0.40
N GLN A 226 16.58 19.92 -0.65
CA GLN A 226 17.45 20.20 -1.77
C GLN A 226 18.69 19.30 -1.88
N THR A 227 19.14 18.69 -0.78
CA THR A 227 20.34 17.84 -0.78
C THR A 227 20.11 16.50 -1.48
N LEU A 228 18.85 16.13 -1.66
CA LEU A 228 18.43 14.88 -2.27
C LEU A 228 17.99 15.03 -3.74
N VAL A 229 17.92 16.24 -4.28
CA VAL A 229 17.39 16.49 -5.62
C VAL A 229 18.48 16.91 -6.60
N ASP A 230 18.57 16.25 -7.73
CA ASP A 230 19.59 16.52 -8.76
C ASP A 230 19.10 17.47 -9.86
N SER A 231 17.84 17.32 -10.29
CA SER A 231 17.24 18.19 -11.31
C SER A 231 15.82 18.60 -10.96
N VAL A 232 15.42 19.78 -11.39
CA VAL A 232 14.05 20.31 -11.28
C VAL A 232 13.52 20.62 -12.69
N VAL A 233 12.38 20.07 -13.03
CA VAL A 233 11.68 20.30 -14.30
C VAL A 233 10.35 20.98 -14.01
N VAL A 234 10.11 22.13 -14.65
CA VAL A 234 8.83 22.81 -14.56
C VAL A 234 7.94 22.40 -15.73
N VAL A 235 6.72 21.97 -15.43
CA VAL A 235 5.71 21.54 -16.39
C VAL A 235 4.38 22.26 -16.14
N ASP A 236 3.46 22.19 -17.10
CA ASP A 236 2.16 22.84 -16.95
C ASP A 236 1.24 22.13 -15.96
N ASP A 237 1.40 20.80 -15.82
CA ASP A 237 0.53 19.92 -15.05
C ASP A 237 1.26 18.66 -14.58
N ILE A 238 1.04 18.24 -13.34
CA ILE A 238 1.50 16.97 -12.77
C ILE A 238 0.34 16.05 -12.37
N GLY A 239 -0.90 16.55 -12.40
CA GLY A 239 -2.07 15.76 -12.07
C GLY A 239 -3.22 16.55 -11.45
N ASP A 240 -4.34 15.85 -11.29
CA ASP A 240 -5.59 16.40 -10.73
C ASP A 240 -5.77 15.95 -9.28
N PRO A 241 -5.63 16.84 -8.27
CA PRO A 241 -5.77 16.50 -6.87
C PRO A 241 -7.19 16.03 -6.49
N LYS A 242 -8.23 16.40 -7.25
CA LYS A 242 -9.60 15.93 -7.02
C LYS A 242 -9.74 14.43 -7.22
N LYS A 243 -8.84 13.80 -8.00
CA LYS A 243 -8.82 12.36 -8.26
C LYS A 243 -7.98 11.57 -7.23
N ILE A 244 -7.41 12.23 -6.23
CA ILE A 244 -6.85 11.58 -5.04
C ILE A 244 -7.96 10.85 -4.30
N VAL A 245 -9.14 11.45 -4.23
CA VAL A 245 -10.34 10.80 -3.71
C VAL A 245 -10.72 9.66 -4.64
N SER A 246 -10.47 8.43 -4.23
CA SER A 246 -11.12 7.29 -4.89
C SER A 246 -12.60 7.33 -4.54
N GLY A 247 -13.50 7.02 -5.49
CA GLY A 247 -14.95 6.99 -5.27
C GLY A 247 -15.43 6.06 -4.14
N ALA A 248 -14.50 5.39 -3.45
CA ALA A 248 -14.73 4.59 -2.24
C ALA A 248 -14.84 5.43 -0.95
N ILE A 249 -14.45 6.72 -0.95
CA ILE A 249 -14.54 7.59 0.23
C ILE A 249 -15.95 8.21 0.26
N ARG A 250 -16.94 7.39 0.59
CA ARG A 250 -18.29 7.84 0.93
C ARG A 250 -18.69 7.17 2.22
N PHE A 251 -19.32 7.94 3.11
CA PHE A 251 -20.09 7.36 4.21
C PHE A 251 -21.05 6.34 3.58
N SER A 252 -20.96 5.10 4.02
CA SER A 252 -21.81 4.05 3.45
C SER A 252 -23.15 4.06 4.15
N ASP A 253 -24.21 4.40 3.43
CA ASP A 253 -25.60 4.19 3.86
C ASP A 253 -26.03 2.72 3.63
N ASN A 254 -25.12 1.86 3.18
CA ASN A 254 -25.40 0.46 2.94
C ASN A 254 -25.60 -0.26 4.28
N PRO A 255 -26.78 -0.82 4.56
CA PRO A 255 -27.05 -1.52 5.81
C PRO A 255 -26.06 -2.64 6.13
N ARG A 256 -25.51 -3.28 5.11
CA ARG A 256 -24.50 -4.33 5.25
C ARG A 256 -23.19 -3.78 5.80
N ASP A 257 -22.68 -2.66 5.28
CA ASP A 257 -21.48 -2.02 5.78
C ASP A 257 -21.66 -1.54 7.23
N LEU A 258 -22.85 -1.07 7.57
CA LEU A 258 -23.20 -0.67 8.93
C LEU A 258 -23.20 -1.86 9.90
N LEU A 259 -23.71 -3.03 9.49
CA LEU A 259 -23.68 -4.25 10.31
C LEU A 259 -22.24 -4.72 10.55
N ILE A 260 -21.39 -4.72 9.51
CA ILE A 260 -19.97 -5.03 9.63
C ILE A 260 -19.30 -4.06 10.63
N ALA A 261 -19.58 -2.77 10.49
CA ALA A 261 -19.01 -1.75 11.35
C ALA A 261 -19.49 -1.88 12.81
N GLN A 262 -20.75 -2.18 13.06
CA GLN A 262 -21.28 -2.44 14.40
C GLN A 262 -20.58 -3.65 15.05
N ASN A 263 -20.36 -4.73 14.30
CA ASN A 263 -19.65 -5.90 14.80
C ASN A 263 -18.19 -5.56 15.11
N ALA A 264 -17.51 -4.79 14.27
CA ALA A 264 -16.15 -4.34 14.52
C ALA A 264 -16.03 -3.44 15.77
N VAL A 265 -16.98 -2.51 15.98
CA VAL A 265 -16.99 -1.66 17.18
C VAL A 265 -17.24 -2.49 18.44
N LYS A 266 -18.14 -3.49 18.41
CA LYS A 266 -18.30 -4.44 19.52
C LYS A 266 -16.98 -5.16 19.85
N VAL A 267 -16.23 -5.58 18.82
CA VAL A 267 -14.91 -6.20 18.97
C VAL A 267 -13.94 -5.22 19.62
N ILE A 268 -13.82 -4.00 19.12
CA ILE A 268 -12.91 -2.98 19.66
C ILE A 268 -13.21 -2.73 21.14
N VAL A 269 -14.45 -2.41 21.47
CA VAL A 269 -14.89 -2.01 22.81
C VAL A 269 -14.71 -3.12 23.84
N ASN A 270 -14.95 -4.38 23.45
CA ASN A 270 -14.89 -5.53 24.36
C ASN A 270 -13.55 -6.29 24.29
N SER A 271 -12.58 -5.80 23.53
CA SER A 271 -11.26 -6.46 23.36
C SER A 271 -10.40 -6.46 24.63
N GLY A 272 -10.65 -5.55 25.57
CA GLY A 272 -9.77 -5.25 26.68
C GLY A 272 -8.63 -4.27 26.35
N TYR A 273 -8.50 -3.85 25.09
CA TYR A 273 -7.48 -2.92 24.60
C TYR A 273 -8.05 -1.53 24.26
N PHE A 274 -9.35 -1.33 24.29
CA PHE A 274 -10.00 -0.03 24.11
C PHE A 274 -9.85 0.81 25.38
N LYS A 275 -8.72 1.51 25.46
CA LYS A 275 -8.31 2.33 26.60
C LYS A 275 -7.74 3.63 26.11
N ASP A 276 -7.72 4.62 27.00
CA ASP A 276 -7.11 5.91 26.72
C ASP A 276 -5.68 5.76 26.18
N GLY A 277 -5.37 6.47 25.11
CA GLY A 277 -4.08 6.38 24.42
C GLY A 277 -3.93 5.26 23.37
N PHE A 278 -5.01 4.56 22.98
CA PHE A 278 -4.94 3.57 21.89
C PHE A 278 -4.49 4.20 20.57
N VAL A 279 -3.88 3.39 19.69
CA VAL A 279 -3.43 3.77 18.35
C VAL A 279 -4.29 3.09 17.31
N TYR A 280 -4.74 3.83 16.32
CA TYR A 280 -5.75 3.37 15.37
C TYR A 280 -5.35 3.59 13.92
N GLN A 281 -5.61 2.60 13.10
CA GLN A 281 -5.55 2.72 11.63
C GLN A 281 -6.77 2.10 11.00
N THR A 282 -7.28 2.76 9.95
CA THR A 282 -8.43 2.30 9.19
C THR A 282 -8.18 2.43 7.69
N GLY A 283 -8.88 1.62 6.89
CA GLY A 283 -8.93 1.76 5.45
C GLY A 283 -9.86 2.89 4.99
N ALA A 284 -9.88 3.15 3.68
CA ALA A 284 -10.72 4.17 3.06
C ALA A 284 -12.02 3.62 2.44
N ALA A 285 -12.39 2.36 2.71
CA ALA A 285 -13.59 1.72 2.17
C ALA A 285 -14.82 1.92 3.09
N GLY A 286 -16.02 1.77 2.55
CA GLY A 286 -17.29 2.09 3.22
C GLY A 286 -17.44 1.54 4.64
N ALA A 287 -17.24 0.25 4.87
CA ALA A 287 -17.31 -0.35 6.20
C ALA A 287 -16.26 0.23 7.16
N SER A 288 -15.03 0.47 6.70
CA SER A 288 -13.94 1.05 7.50
C SER A 288 -14.28 2.48 7.97
N LEU A 289 -14.89 3.28 7.10
CA LEU A 289 -15.33 4.63 7.43
C LEU A 289 -16.50 4.59 8.44
N ALA A 290 -17.42 3.66 8.28
CA ALA A 290 -18.52 3.45 9.22
C ALA A 290 -18.01 3.04 10.62
N VAL A 291 -16.98 2.17 10.70
CA VAL A 291 -16.31 1.83 11.98
C VAL A 291 -15.81 3.08 12.68
N THR A 292 -15.11 3.97 11.96
CA THR A 292 -14.53 5.18 12.56
C THR A 292 -15.62 6.11 13.12
N SER A 293 -16.74 6.25 12.41
CA SER A 293 -17.88 7.06 12.89
C SER A 293 -18.52 6.49 14.14
N LEU A 294 -18.79 5.17 14.18
CA LEU A 294 -19.38 4.52 15.36
C LEU A 294 -18.39 4.46 16.53
N LEU A 295 -17.09 4.29 16.25
CA LEU A 295 -16.04 4.32 17.27
C LEU A 295 -15.94 5.69 17.93
N ARG A 296 -16.10 6.78 17.17
CA ARG A 296 -16.16 8.14 17.70
C ARG A 296 -17.27 8.28 18.77
N GLU A 297 -18.44 7.71 18.54
CA GLU A 297 -19.55 7.73 19.52
C GLU A 297 -19.15 7.02 20.82
N GLU A 298 -18.52 5.84 20.72
CA GLU A 298 -18.06 5.10 21.90
C GLU A 298 -16.90 5.81 22.62
N MET A 299 -15.98 6.46 21.89
CA MET A 299 -14.93 7.31 22.48
C MET A 299 -15.52 8.43 23.32
N ILE A 300 -16.52 9.13 22.82
CA ILE A 300 -17.22 10.20 23.56
C ILE A 300 -17.95 9.62 24.78
N LYS A 301 -18.72 8.58 24.61
CA LYS A 301 -19.51 7.94 25.65
C LYS A 301 -18.67 7.43 26.82
N GLN A 302 -17.49 6.88 26.54
CA GLN A 302 -16.59 6.31 27.54
C GLN A 302 -15.48 7.26 27.97
N ASN A 303 -15.43 8.48 27.40
CA ASN A 303 -14.38 9.47 27.63
C ASN A 303 -12.97 8.91 27.35
N ILE A 304 -12.82 8.15 26.24
CA ILE A 304 -11.57 7.55 25.80
C ILE A 304 -11.04 8.34 24.59
N LYS A 305 -9.75 8.64 24.58
CA LYS A 305 -9.07 9.32 23.48
C LYS A 305 -7.99 8.43 22.88
N ALA A 306 -7.83 8.51 21.55
CA ALA A 306 -6.71 7.90 20.86
C ALA A 306 -5.46 8.77 20.97
N SER A 307 -4.28 8.16 21.06
CA SER A 307 -3.02 8.89 21.00
C SER A 307 -2.60 9.20 19.57
N LEU A 308 -2.91 8.30 18.61
CA LEU A 308 -2.39 8.42 17.25
C LEU A 308 -3.32 7.76 16.23
N GLY A 309 -3.53 8.45 15.12
CA GLY A 309 -4.02 7.88 13.85
C GLY A 309 -2.86 7.68 12.89
N LEU A 310 -2.82 6.57 12.15
CA LEU A 310 -1.66 6.16 11.37
C LEU A 310 -2.02 5.73 9.96
N GLY A 311 -1.12 5.96 9.01
CA GLY A 311 -1.12 5.37 7.67
C GLY A 311 -1.64 6.31 6.59
N GLY A 312 -2.68 5.91 5.86
CA GLY A 312 -3.40 6.76 4.92
C GLY A 312 -4.48 7.53 5.67
N ILE A 313 -4.44 8.85 5.62
CA ILE A 313 -5.33 9.73 6.41
C ILE A 313 -6.56 10.14 5.61
N THR A 314 -7.72 10.03 6.24
CA THR A 314 -9.03 10.44 5.71
C THR A 314 -9.61 11.58 6.53
N SER A 315 -10.60 12.27 5.96
CA SER A 315 -11.39 13.32 6.63
C SER A 315 -11.94 12.91 8.01
N GLN A 316 -12.26 11.63 8.20
CA GLN A 316 -12.77 11.14 9.49
C GLN A 316 -11.69 11.12 10.58
N LEU A 317 -10.45 10.71 10.25
CA LEU A 317 -9.33 10.79 11.19
C LEU A 317 -8.97 12.26 11.48
N VAL A 318 -9.05 13.12 10.46
CA VAL A 318 -8.92 14.58 10.65
C VAL A 318 -9.98 15.10 11.61
N GLY A 319 -11.23 14.69 11.46
CA GLY A 319 -12.32 15.06 12.37
C GLY A 319 -12.04 14.66 13.83
N LEU A 320 -11.54 13.42 14.07
CA LEU A 320 -11.15 12.99 15.42
C LEU A 320 -10.01 13.84 16.00
N LEU A 321 -9.05 14.26 15.17
CA LEU A 321 -7.97 15.15 15.58
C LEU A 321 -8.48 16.54 15.96
N GLU A 322 -9.32 17.13 15.12
CA GLU A 322 -9.87 18.48 15.31
C GLU A 322 -10.83 18.55 16.52
N GLU A 323 -11.58 17.47 16.77
CA GLU A 323 -12.44 17.33 17.96
C GLU A 323 -11.67 17.03 19.26
N GLY A 324 -10.36 16.80 19.18
CA GLY A 324 -9.53 16.46 20.33
C GLY A 324 -9.76 15.06 20.89
N LEU A 325 -10.38 14.17 20.10
CA LEU A 325 -10.52 12.74 20.39
C LEU A 325 -9.28 11.94 20.00
N MET A 326 -8.40 12.52 19.18
CA MET A 326 -7.11 11.95 18.77
C MET A 326 -6.01 12.98 18.95
N SER A 327 -4.83 12.57 19.45
CA SER A 327 -3.77 13.53 19.81
C SER A 327 -2.91 13.93 18.63
N ALA A 328 -2.68 13.01 17.67
CA ALA A 328 -1.84 13.25 16.49
C ALA A 328 -2.20 12.34 15.32
N LEU A 329 -1.74 12.71 14.12
CA LEU A 329 -1.81 11.90 12.91
C LEU A 329 -0.39 11.70 12.34
N TYR A 330 -0.06 10.47 11.96
CA TYR A 330 1.11 10.12 11.16
C TYR A 330 0.67 9.69 9.76
N ASP A 331 0.97 10.52 8.77
CA ASP A 331 0.48 10.43 7.40
C ASP A 331 1.58 10.05 6.41
N THR A 332 1.42 8.92 5.74
CA THR A 332 2.23 8.53 4.58
C THR A 332 1.59 8.95 3.27
N GLN A 333 0.27 9.14 3.25
CA GLN A 333 -0.50 9.56 2.08
C GLN A 333 -1.86 10.11 2.49
N CYS A 334 -2.19 11.32 2.08
CA CYS A 334 -3.55 11.83 2.19
C CYS A 334 -4.49 11.09 1.24
N PHE A 335 -5.65 10.66 1.73
CA PHE A 335 -6.65 9.94 0.94
C PHE A 335 -7.79 10.84 0.45
N ASP A 336 -7.88 12.06 0.96
CA ASP A 336 -8.85 13.06 0.53
C ASP A 336 -8.33 14.50 0.74
N LEU A 337 -9.10 15.48 0.26
CA LEU A 337 -8.69 16.89 0.30
C LEU A 337 -8.76 17.50 1.70
N ASP A 338 -9.54 16.95 2.64
CA ASP A 338 -9.52 17.37 4.04
C ASP A 338 -8.23 16.96 4.72
N ALA A 339 -7.70 15.78 4.41
CA ALA A 339 -6.40 15.36 4.88
C ALA A 339 -5.29 16.28 4.31
N VAL A 340 -5.37 16.65 3.01
CA VAL A 340 -4.45 17.62 2.38
C VAL A 340 -4.51 18.99 3.05
N ARG A 341 -5.70 19.48 3.40
CA ARG A 341 -5.88 20.71 4.17
C ARG A 341 -5.25 20.57 5.56
N SER A 342 -5.60 19.51 6.26
CA SER A 342 -5.17 19.30 7.64
C SER A 342 -3.65 19.21 7.79
N ILE A 343 -2.95 18.48 6.91
CA ILE A 343 -1.47 18.38 7.00
C ILE A 343 -0.76 19.71 6.73
N LYS A 344 -1.42 20.64 6.06
CA LYS A 344 -0.94 21.99 5.85
C LYS A 344 -1.16 22.88 7.07
N GLU A 345 -2.32 22.75 7.74
CA GLU A 345 -2.82 23.70 8.73
C GLU A 345 -2.66 23.25 10.18
N ASN A 346 -2.56 21.93 10.44
CA ASN A 346 -2.54 21.37 11.78
C ASN A 346 -1.16 20.82 12.15
N GLU A 347 -0.51 21.43 13.13
CA GLU A 347 0.82 21.04 13.62
C GLU A 347 0.88 19.62 14.21
N ARG A 348 -0.26 19.02 14.55
CA ARG A 348 -0.36 17.64 15.05
C ARG A 348 -0.60 16.61 13.95
N HIS A 349 -0.60 17.04 12.69
CA HIS A 349 -0.68 16.19 11.52
C HIS A 349 0.71 16.12 10.85
N TYR A 350 1.41 15.01 11.04
CA TYR A 350 2.81 14.82 10.65
C TYR A 350 2.93 13.95 9.42
N GLU A 351 3.71 14.39 8.46
CA GLU A 351 4.18 13.55 7.35
C GLU A 351 5.26 12.59 7.83
N ILE A 352 5.16 11.32 7.43
CA ILE A 352 6.15 10.29 7.71
C ILE A 352 6.53 9.52 6.45
N SER A 353 7.78 9.04 6.38
CA SER A 353 8.22 8.19 5.26
C SER A 353 7.62 6.78 5.34
N ALA A 354 7.58 6.07 4.21
CA ALA A 354 7.19 4.66 4.17
C ALA A 354 8.09 3.79 5.04
N SER A 355 9.36 4.14 5.19
CA SER A 355 10.29 3.43 6.09
C SER A 355 9.92 3.65 7.56
N PHE A 356 9.69 4.89 7.99
CA PHE A 356 9.20 5.19 9.33
C PHE A 356 7.86 4.50 9.60
N TYR A 357 6.98 4.46 8.61
CA TYR A 357 5.68 3.81 8.72
C TYR A 357 5.79 2.34 9.02
N ALA A 358 6.52 1.57 8.20
CA ALA A 358 6.32 0.12 8.18
C ALA A 358 7.55 -0.74 7.85
N ASN A 359 8.76 -0.16 7.69
CA ASN A 359 9.94 -0.95 7.37
C ASN A 359 10.35 -1.85 8.55
N PRO A 360 10.28 -3.19 8.40
CA PRO A 360 10.58 -4.11 9.49
C PRO A 360 12.04 -4.10 9.93
N ASN A 361 12.96 -3.56 9.13
CA ASN A 361 14.39 -3.46 9.45
C ASN A 361 14.76 -2.19 10.23
N THR A 362 13.78 -1.33 10.57
CA THR A 362 14.00 -0.19 11.46
C THR A 362 13.88 -0.58 12.92
N ALA A 363 14.41 0.23 13.82
CA ALA A 363 14.38 -0.03 15.26
C ALA A 363 12.96 -0.02 15.87
N GLY A 364 11.98 0.62 15.18
CA GLY A 364 10.60 0.71 15.66
C GLY A 364 9.70 1.38 14.63
N PRO A 365 9.25 0.64 13.60
CA PRO A 365 8.31 1.21 12.64
C PRO A 365 6.97 1.53 13.31
N ALA A 366 6.31 2.62 12.87
CA ALA A 366 5.10 3.13 13.50
C ALA A 366 3.97 2.10 13.58
N VAL A 367 3.88 1.17 12.63
CA VAL A 367 2.89 0.07 12.67
C VAL A 367 2.98 -0.79 13.92
N ASN A 368 4.15 -0.89 14.56
CA ASN A 368 4.32 -1.65 15.79
C ASN A 368 3.66 -0.99 17.03
N ASN A 369 3.22 0.26 16.90
CA ASN A 369 2.47 0.96 17.94
C ASN A 369 0.96 0.76 17.82
N LEU A 370 0.47 0.17 16.72
CA LEU A 370 -0.96 -0.01 16.49
C LEU A 370 -1.62 -0.84 17.59
N THR A 371 -2.71 -0.32 18.14
CA THR A 371 -3.62 -1.10 18.97
C THR A 371 -4.62 -1.82 18.09
N PHE A 372 -5.24 -1.10 17.17
CA PHE A 372 -6.24 -1.65 16.26
C PHE A 372 -5.93 -1.25 14.82
N VAL A 373 -6.08 -2.22 13.91
CA VAL A 373 -6.11 -1.96 12.48
C VAL A 373 -7.36 -2.58 11.84
N MET A 374 -8.03 -1.81 11.00
CA MET A 374 -9.19 -2.23 10.21
C MET A 374 -8.75 -2.47 8.78
N LEU A 375 -8.90 -3.69 8.29
CA LEU A 375 -8.42 -4.16 7.00
C LEU A 375 -9.55 -4.76 6.18
N GLY A 376 -9.49 -4.62 4.86
CA GLY A 376 -10.45 -5.27 3.96
C GLY A 376 -9.96 -6.63 3.47
N ALA A 377 -10.86 -7.41 2.82
CA ALA A 377 -10.51 -8.64 2.13
C ALA A 377 -11.31 -8.82 0.85
N LEU A 378 -10.71 -9.48 -0.14
CA LEU A 378 -11.41 -10.06 -1.29
C LEU A 378 -11.80 -11.51 -1.03
N GLU A 379 -10.90 -12.27 -0.38
CA GLU A 379 -11.13 -13.64 0.08
C GLU A 379 -10.44 -13.86 1.42
N ILE A 380 -10.97 -14.79 2.22
CA ILE A 380 -10.40 -15.26 3.48
C ILE A 380 -10.52 -16.78 3.48
N ASP A 381 -9.47 -17.52 3.83
CA ASP A 381 -9.57 -18.98 3.94
C ASP A 381 -9.70 -19.48 5.39
N LYS A 382 -9.89 -20.79 5.53
CA LYS A 382 -10.07 -21.45 6.83
C LYS A 382 -8.87 -21.32 7.76
N ASP A 383 -7.69 -21.07 7.20
CA ASP A 383 -6.47 -20.79 7.95
C ASP A 383 -6.29 -19.30 8.25
N PHE A 384 -7.32 -18.47 8.02
CA PHE A 384 -7.33 -17.01 8.16
C PHE A 384 -6.39 -16.27 7.20
N ASN A 385 -5.81 -16.93 6.20
CA ASN A 385 -5.06 -16.22 5.17
C ASN A 385 -5.99 -15.29 4.40
N VAL A 386 -5.46 -14.12 4.02
CA VAL A 386 -6.24 -13.07 3.35
C VAL A 386 -5.67 -12.77 1.97
N ASN A 387 -6.56 -12.74 0.98
CA ASN A 387 -6.34 -12.19 -0.34
C ASN A 387 -6.95 -10.79 -0.42
N VAL A 388 -6.16 -9.80 -0.84
CA VAL A 388 -6.60 -8.42 -1.09
C VAL A 388 -6.27 -7.95 -2.50
N MET A 389 -5.72 -8.81 -3.35
CA MET A 389 -5.10 -8.40 -4.60
C MET A 389 -5.76 -9.02 -5.84
N THR A 390 -5.99 -10.31 -5.85
CA THR A 390 -6.56 -11.01 -7.01
C THR A 390 -8.08 -11.14 -6.89
N LYS A 391 -8.76 -10.91 -8.01
CA LYS A 391 -10.22 -11.11 -8.12
C LYS A 391 -10.57 -12.61 -8.10
N SER A 392 -11.86 -12.91 -8.05
CA SER A 392 -12.40 -14.27 -8.13
C SER A 392 -12.15 -14.99 -9.46
N ASP A 393 -11.72 -14.26 -10.50
CA ASP A 393 -11.26 -14.80 -11.78
C ASP A 393 -9.74 -15.04 -11.82
N GLY A 394 -9.03 -14.76 -10.73
CA GLY A 394 -7.58 -14.91 -10.59
C GLY A 394 -6.75 -13.74 -11.09
N THR A 395 -7.36 -12.71 -11.68
CA THR A 395 -6.63 -11.55 -12.21
C THR A 395 -6.26 -10.54 -11.12
N ILE A 396 -5.12 -9.87 -11.30
CA ILE A 396 -4.64 -8.82 -10.39
C ILE A 396 -5.45 -7.55 -10.58
N ASN A 397 -6.03 -6.99 -9.51
CA ASN A 397 -6.80 -5.74 -9.60
C ASN A 397 -6.67 -4.81 -8.38
N GLN A 398 -5.90 -5.19 -7.37
CA GLN A 398 -5.77 -4.41 -6.14
C GLN A 398 -4.30 -4.35 -5.68
N ALA A 399 -4.10 -3.77 -4.52
CA ALA A 399 -2.79 -3.61 -3.90
C ALA A 399 -2.72 -4.36 -2.57
N VAL A 400 -1.58 -4.98 -2.29
CA VAL A 400 -1.24 -5.43 -0.94
C VAL A 400 -1.11 -4.22 -0.01
N GLY A 401 -0.53 -3.13 -0.54
CA GLY A 401 -0.40 -1.88 0.23
C GLY A 401 0.33 -2.10 1.56
N GLY A 402 -0.23 -1.56 2.63
CA GLY A 402 0.26 -1.77 4.00
C GLY A 402 -0.40 -2.92 4.76
N HIS A 403 -1.18 -3.79 4.10
CA HIS A 403 -2.00 -4.81 4.75
C HIS A 403 -1.18 -5.78 5.61
N GLN A 404 -0.12 -6.38 5.04
CA GLN A 404 0.80 -7.26 5.77
C GLN A 404 1.51 -6.54 6.92
N ASP A 405 1.91 -5.29 6.67
CA ASP A 405 2.70 -4.51 7.62
C ASP A 405 1.91 -4.21 8.88
N THR A 406 0.67 -3.75 8.70
CA THR A 406 -0.20 -3.33 9.79
C THR A 406 -0.82 -4.51 10.52
N ALA A 407 -1.18 -5.59 9.79
CA ALA A 407 -1.65 -6.82 10.41
C ALA A 407 -0.58 -7.41 11.35
N ALA A 408 0.68 -7.43 10.92
CA ALA A 408 1.79 -7.94 11.73
C ALA A 408 2.18 -7.00 12.89
N GLY A 409 1.96 -5.68 12.74
CA GLY A 409 2.36 -4.69 13.75
C GLY A 409 1.29 -4.43 14.83
N ALA A 410 0.01 -4.64 14.53
CA ALA A 410 -1.09 -4.32 15.42
C ALA A 410 -1.27 -5.34 16.55
N LYS A 411 -1.73 -4.88 17.72
CA LYS A 411 -2.16 -5.76 18.81
C LYS A 411 -3.42 -6.55 18.44
N ILE A 412 -4.30 -5.94 17.66
CA ILE A 412 -5.51 -6.55 17.13
C ILE A 412 -5.70 -6.12 15.68
N SER A 413 -5.64 -7.08 14.78
CA SER A 413 -5.99 -6.92 13.37
C SER A 413 -7.40 -7.44 13.12
N VAL A 414 -8.25 -6.59 12.53
CA VAL A 414 -9.65 -6.89 12.24
C VAL A 414 -9.88 -6.82 10.73
N ILE A 415 -10.34 -7.92 10.17
CA ILE A 415 -10.75 -7.97 8.76
C ILE A 415 -12.24 -7.62 8.67
N LEU A 416 -12.54 -6.64 7.84
CA LEU A 416 -13.88 -6.17 7.52
C LEU A 416 -14.26 -6.65 6.12
N ALA A 417 -15.19 -7.57 6.01
CA ALA A 417 -15.65 -8.07 4.72
C ALA A 417 -17.12 -8.47 4.79
N PRO A 418 -17.91 -8.27 3.73
CA PRO A 418 -19.22 -8.90 3.66
C PRO A 418 -19.04 -10.42 3.56
N LEU A 419 -20.02 -11.19 4.01
CA LEU A 419 -19.99 -12.65 3.86
C LEU A 419 -19.93 -13.07 2.38
N MET A 420 -20.54 -12.25 1.50
CA MET A 420 -20.51 -12.46 0.05
C MET A 420 -20.57 -11.12 -0.70
N ARG A 421 -19.98 -11.08 -1.90
CA ARG A 421 -20.12 -9.99 -2.86
C ARG A 421 -20.90 -10.48 -4.07
N ALA A 422 -22.06 -9.87 -4.34
CA ALA A 422 -23.03 -10.41 -5.27
C ALA A 422 -23.31 -11.89 -4.95
N ARG A 423 -22.88 -12.84 -5.78
CA ARG A 423 -23.04 -14.29 -5.57
C ARG A 423 -21.69 -15.00 -5.35
N ILE A 424 -20.67 -14.28 -4.90
CA ILE A 424 -19.33 -14.82 -4.68
C ILE A 424 -19.09 -14.86 -3.17
N PRO A 425 -18.81 -16.05 -2.58
CA PRO A 425 -18.47 -16.16 -1.16
C PRO A 425 -17.10 -15.51 -0.91
N ILE A 426 -16.96 -14.83 0.23
CA ILE A 426 -15.68 -14.24 0.65
C ILE A 426 -14.86 -15.23 1.48
N ILE A 427 -15.52 -16.11 2.21
CA ILE A 427 -14.85 -17.17 2.98
C ILE A 427 -14.80 -18.43 2.12
N VAL A 428 -13.58 -18.89 1.82
CA VAL A 428 -13.29 -19.97 0.88
C VAL A 428 -12.43 -21.06 1.54
N ASP A 429 -12.25 -22.20 0.86
CA ASP A 429 -11.36 -23.26 1.36
C ASP A 429 -9.89 -22.83 1.36
N LYS A 430 -9.44 -22.20 0.28
CA LYS A 430 -8.11 -21.56 0.13
C LYS A 430 -8.25 -20.31 -0.71
N VAL A 431 -7.63 -19.23 -0.27
CA VAL A 431 -7.59 -17.99 -1.05
C VAL A 431 -6.83 -18.18 -2.35
N THR A 432 -7.23 -17.44 -3.38
CA THR A 432 -6.56 -17.46 -4.70
C THR A 432 -5.08 -17.08 -4.55
N THR A 433 -4.81 -15.98 -3.83
CA THR A 433 -3.43 -15.51 -3.55
C THR A 433 -3.31 -15.13 -2.08
N VAL A 434 -2.30 -15.65 -1.39
CA VAL A 434 -2.03 -15.23 -0.02
C VAL A 434 -1.29 -13.91 -0.03
N CYS A 435 -1.95 -12.85 0.44
CA CYS A 435 -1.35 -11.53 0.64
C CYS A 435 -0.94 -11.30 2.09
N THR A 436 -1.75 -11.77 3.04
CA THR A 436 -1.47 -11.65 4.48
C THR A 436 -1.67 -13.01 5.13
N PRO A 437 -0.69 -13.52 5.89
CA PRO A 437 -0.80 -14.83 6.55
C PRO A 437 -1.80 -14.77 7.69
N GLY A 438 -2.53 -15.86 7.89
CA GLY A 438 -3.54 -15.98 8.95
C GLY A 438 -2.98 -15.84 10.36
N GLU A 439 -1.67 -16.08 10.53
CA GLU A 439 -0.97 -15.83 11.79
C GLU A 439 -1.05 -14.36 12.23
N ALA A 440 -1.21 -13.41 11.30
CA ALA A 440 -1.32 -11.98 11.58
C ALA A 440 -2.78 -11.48 11.62
N VAL A 441 -3.77 -12.35 11.50
CA VAL A 441 -5.21 -11.99 11.49
C VAL A 441 -5.88 -12.48 12.76
N ASP A 442 -6.47 -11.58 13.53
CA ASP A 442 -7.06 -11.90 14.82
C ASP A 442 -8.58 -12.09 14.78
N VAL A 443 -9.28 -11.20 14.08
CA VAL A 443 -10.75 -11.19 14.04
C VAL A 443 -11.24 -10.90 12.64
N ILE A 444 -12.34 -11.55 12.25
CA ILE A 444 -13.08 -11.28 11.03
C ILE A 444 -14.48 -10.78 11.43
N CYS A 445 -14.87 -9.61 10.95
CA CYS A 445 -16.20 -9.04 11.13
C CYS A 445 -16.92 -9.02 9.78
N THR A 446 -18.05 -9.70 9.72
CA THR A 446 -18.94 -9.71 8.55
C THR A 446 -20.31 -9.13 8.92
N ASP A 447 -21.17 -8.96 7.93
CA ASP A 447 -22.60 -8.64 8.11
C ASP A 447 -23.40 -9.79 8.76
N TYR A 448 -22.83 -11.00 8.87
CA TYR A 448 -23.45 -12.18 9.48
C TYR A 448 -22.87 -12.58 10.84
N GLY A 449 -21.82 -11.91 11.32
CA GLY A 449 -21.27 -12.21 12.64
C GLY A 449 -19.77 -11.96 12.76
N ILE A 450 -19.24 -12.42 13.88
CA ILE A 450 -17.85 -12.22 14.32
C ILE A 450 -17.17 -13.59 14.40
N VAL A 451 -16.01 -13.71 13.79
CA VAL A 451 -15.12 -14.88 13.88
C VAL A 451 -13.81 -14.46 14.53
N VAL A 452 -13.38 -15.18 15.54
CA VAL A 452 -12.10 -14.94 16.21
C VAL A 452 -11.12 -16.05 15.87
N ASN A 453 -9.89 -15.69 15.51
CA ASN A 453 -8.84 -16.67 15.27
C ASN A 453 -8.64 -17.52 16.55
N PRO A 454 -8.68 -18.86 16.47
CA PRO A 454 -8.54 -19.73 17.63
C PRO A 454 -7.24 -19.56 18.45
N ARG A 455 -6.21 -18.93 17.85
CA ARG A 455 -4.96 -18.55 18.52
C ARG A 455 -5.17 -17.48 19.58
N ARG A 456 -6.20 -16.61 19.43
CA ARG A 456 -6.51 -15.47 20.31
C ARG A 456 -7.48 -15.86 21.41
N LYS A 457 -7.02 -16.75 22.29
CA LYS A 457 -7.80 -17.20 23.46
C LYS A 457 -8.23 -16.06 24.38
N ASP A 458 -7.37 -15.03 24.50
CA ASP A 458 -7.65 -13.80 25.25
C ASP A 458 -8.89 -13.07 24.71
N LEU A 459 -9.01 -12.93 23.39
CA LEU A 459 -10.15 -12.27 22.76
C LEU A 459 -11.42 -13.13 22.84
N ILE A 460 -11.29 -14.45 22.63
CA ILE A 460 -12.44 -15.37 22.77
C ILE A 460 -13.01 -15.26 24.18
N GLU A 461 -12.16 -15.28 25.21
CA GLU A 461 -12.59 -15.16 26.60
C GLU A 461 -13.29 -13.80 26.87
N ASN A 462 -12.68 -12.69 26.42
CA ASN A 462 -13.22 -11.36 26.61
C ASN A 462 -14.58 -11.19 25.92
N PHE A 463 -14.72 -11.64 24.68
CA PHE A 463 -15.94 -11.52 23.91
C PHE A 463 -17.07 -12.42 24.46
N THR A 464 -16.72 -13.64 24.90
CA THR A 464 -17.68 -14.55 25.54
C THR A 464 -18.22 -13.94 26.85
N LYS A 465 -17.32 -13.36 27.69
CA LYS A 465 -17.73 -12.64 28.92
C LYS A 465 -18.64 -11.44 28.63
N ALA A 466 -18.39 -10.77 27.51
CA ALA A 466 -19.21 -9.64 27.05
C ALA A 466 -20.55 -10.08 26.41
N GLY A 467 -20.80 -11.38 26.26
CA GLY A 467 -22.01 -11.92 25.67
C GLY A 467 -22.09 -11.77 24.16
N LEU A 468 -20.94 -11.62 23.46
CA LEU A 468 -20.92 -11.59 22.01
C LEU A 468 -21.11 -13.00 21.45
N GLU A 469 -21.98 -13.12 20.45
CA GLU A 469 -22.15 -14.35 19.69
C GLU A 469 -20.98 -14.50 18.70
N LEU A 470 -20.14 -15.50 18.93
CA LEU A 470 -19.02 -15.83 18.06
C LEU A 470 -19.39 -17.02 17.16
N LYS A 471 -18.93 -16.98 15.91
CA LYS A 471 -19.04 -18.07 14.95
C LYS A 471 -17.65 -18.63 14.64
N THR A 472 -17.60 -19.90 14.22
CA THR A 472 -16.38 -20.46 13.64
C THR A 472 -16.21 -20.05 12.18
N ILE A 473 -15.01 -20.18 11.66
CA ILE A 473 -14.75 -19.89 10.24
C ILE A 473 -15.46 -20.90 9.33
N GLU A 474 -15.61 -22.14 9.79
CA GLU A 474 -16.34 -23.21 9.12
C GLU A 474 -17.82 -22.91 9.01
N GLU A 475 -18.48 -22.51 10.10
CA GLU A 475 -19.89 -22.08 10.11
C GLU A 475 -20.15 -20.94 9.14
N MET A 476 -19.26 -19.94 9.13
CA MET A 476 -19.39 -18.80 8.23
C MET A 476 -19.19 -19.19 6.76
N LYS A 477 -18.26 -20.11 6.49
CA LYS A 477 -18.05 -20.65 5.15
C LYS A 477 -19.27 -21.43 4.66
N GLU A 478 -19.80 -22.34 5.48
CA GLU A 478 -21.00 -23.12 5.16
C GLU A 478 -22.19 -22.21 4.87
N MET A 479 -22.40 -21.18 5.69
CA MET A 479 -23.45 -20.18 5.48
C MET A 479 -23.25 -19.44 4.15
N ALA A 480 -22.03 -19.04 3.82
CA ALA A 480 -21.72 -18.38 2.55
C ALA A 480 -22.08 -19.30 1.36
N GLU A 481 -21.63 -20.55 1.39
CA GLU A 481 -21.89 -21.55 0.33
C GLU A 481 -23.37 -21.91 0.20
N GLN A 482 -24.14 -21.93 1.30
CA GLN A 482 -25.59 -22.11 1.26
C GLN A 482 -26.29 -20.97 0.50
N LEU A 483 -25.77 -19.75 0.61
CA LEU A 483 -26.36 -18.56 -0.02
C LEU A 483 -25.91 -18.37 -1.47
N THR A 484 -24.67 -18.73 -1.80
CA THR A 484 -24.06 -18.44 -3.10
C THR A 484 -23.91 -19.67 -4.01
N GLY A 485 -23.90 -20.87 -3.45
CA GLY A 485 -23.32 -22.06 -4.05
C GLY A 485 -21.79 -22.07 -3.90
N LYS A 486 -21.18 -23.22 -4.17
CA LYS A 486 -19.72 -23.35 -4.21
C LYS A 486 -19.22 -22.77 -5.54
N PRO A 487 -18.25 -21.84 -5.54
CA PRO A 487 -17.72 -21.29 -6.77
C PRO A 487 -16.89 -22.32 -7.53
N ASP A 488 -16.91 -22.21 -8.85
CA ASP A 488 -16.00 -22.98 -9.69
C ASP A 488 -14.55 -22.55 -9.42
N PRO A 489 -13.59 -23.51 -9.41
CA PRO A 489 -12.19 -23.17 -9.21
C PRO A 489 -11.65 -22.37 -10.40
N VAL A 490 -10.84 -21.35 -10.13
CA VAL A 490 -10.11 -20.61 -11.17
C VAL A 490 -9.09 -21.55 -11.84
N GLU A 491 -9.08 -21.55 -13.16
CA GLU A 491 -8.11 -22.31 -13.94
C GLU A 491 -6.86 -21.49 -14.24
N PHE A 492 -5.71 -22.02 -13.86
CA PHE A 492 -4.41 -21.43 -14.11
C PHE A 492 -3.55 -22.32 -15.01
N THR A 493 -2.58 -21.70 -15.68
CA THR A 493 -1.47 -22.41 -16.31
C THR A 493 -0.37 -22.68 -15.28
N ASP A 494 0.70 -23.39 -15.70
CA ASP A 494 1.89 -23.58 -14.85
C ASP A 494 2.86 -22.39 -14.89
N GLU A 495 2.59 -21.39 -15.76
CA GLU A 495 3.42 -20.20 -15.89
C GLU A 495 3.22 -19.26 -14.69
N ILE A 496 4.33 -18.85 -14.06
CA ILE A 496 4.34 -17.88 -12.96
C ILE A 496 4.56 -16.49 -13.54
N VAL A 497 3.57 -15.61 -13.39
CA VAL A 497 3.60 -14.23 -13.87
C VAL A 497 3.98 -13.22 -12.78
N GLY A 498 4.04 -13.66 -11.52
CA GLY A 498 4.45 -12.81 -10.41
C GLY A 498 4.69 -13.56 -9.11
N VAL A 499 5.26 -12.83 -8.16
CA VAL A 499 5.46 -13.28 -6.78
C VAL A 499 4.94 -12.24 -5.81
N VAL A 500 4.45 -12.68 -4.66
CA VAL A 500 4.08 -11.84 -3.53
C VAL A 500 5.13 -12.01 -2.45
N GLU A 501 5.89 -10.95 -2.19
CA GLU A 501 6.82 -10.92 -1.07
C GLU A 501 6.09 -10.58 0.23
N TYR A 502 6.47 -11.23 1.31
CA TYR A 502 6.15 -10.77 2.64
C TYR A 502 7.08 -9.60 3.01
N ARG A 503 6.73 -8.86 4.07
CA ARG A 503 7.43 -7.63 4.49
C ARG A 503 8.94 -7.77 4.72
N ASP A 504 9.43 -9.00 4.95
CA ASP A 504 10.85 -9.34 5.17
C ASP A 504 11.61 -9.75 3.89
N GLY A 505 10.93 -9.80 2.74
CA GLY A 505 11.49 -10.23 1.45
C GLY A 505 11.32 -11.72 1.15
N SER A 506 10.80 -12.51 2.10
CA SER A 506 10.46 -13.91 1.82
C SER A 506 9.20 -14.03 0.96
N ILE A 507 9.09 -15.08 0.16
CA ILE A 507 7.98 -15.27 -0.77
C ILE A 507 6.82 -15.97 -0.07
N ILE A 508 5.70 -15.25 0.05
CA ILE A 508 4.49 -15.79 0.67
C ILE A 508 3.62 -16.54 -0.33
N ASP A 509 3.56 -16.08 -1.59
CA ASP A 509 2.82 -16.77 -2.66
C ASP A 509 3.39 -16.46 -4.05
N VAL A 510 2.94 -17.23 -5.04
CA VAL A 510 3.19 -16.99 -6.46
C VAL A 510 1.88 -16.70 -7.18
N ILE A 511 1.95 -15.86 -8.21
CA ILE A 511 0.81 -15.54 -9.06
C ILE A 511 0.96 -16.31 -10.37
N LYS A 512 0.03 -17.21 -10.63
CA LYS A 512 0.01 -17.98 -11.86
C LYS A 512 -0.79 -17.26 -12.94
N LYS A 513 -0.41 -17.48 -14.20
CA LYS A 513 -1.14 -16.98 -15.35
C LYS A 513 -2.54 -17.59 -15.43
N VAL A 514 -3.54 -16.74 -15.57
CA VAL A 514 -4.92 -17.17 -15.79
C VAL A 514 -5.04 -17.82 -17.17
N LYS A 515 -5.80 -18.91 -17.27
CA LYS A 515 -6.16 -19.47 -18.59
C LYS A 515 -7.14 -18.54 -19.29
N ASP A 516 -7.00 -18.44 -20.62
CA ASP A 516 -7.90 -17.70 -21.51
C ASP A 516 -9.30 -18.30 -21.53
#